data_6e0886a0b2327ba0efed861c2b1bb74d
#
_entry.id   6e0886a0b2327ba0efed861c2b1bb74d
#
_cell.length_a   1.000
_cell.length_b   1.000
_cell.length_c   1.000
_cell.angle_alpha   90.00
_cell.angle_beta   90.00
_cell.angle_gamma   90.00
#
_symmetry.space_group_name_H-M   'P 1'
#
loop_
_entity.id
_entity.type
_entity.pdbx_description
1 polymer ?
#
loop_
_entity_poly.entity_id
_entity_poly.type
_entity_poly.pdbx_seq_one_letter_code
_entity_poly.pdbx_strand_id
1 'polypeptide(L)'
;MRTTTALLATASAVALAGVACAPNNSGNTDLQCSAITAAPAARPAQWTGTVFTIVMENHDRTQIIGSPYAPYINGLAKQGAEAAGYHDSYVHPSEPNYIWMIAGENFGILNDDDPNASNTISATSHLADQIEAAGLTWKSYQESMGAACGLSSHGSYAVKHNPFAYFSDINGWNGTSFQPTARCTEHIVDYSQLDADLASGNVPDYVFITPNLTNDMHDGSITQGDSWLAAQVPKILAADRFKNGGVLFLLWDEGASQGDDPPFIAVSPNVKAGTVSNTNYDTSAFLKTTQAILGVAPLPCDPSAGTVPVMSDLFSVPVGQ
;
A
#
# COMPACT_ATOMS: atom_id res chain seq x y z
N MET A 1 -10.72 -65.66 12.41
CA MET A 1 -9.79 -64.65 12.93
C MET A 1 -9.65 -63.53 11.87
N ARG A 2 -10.26 -62.42 12.10
CA ARG A 2 -10.12 -61.22 11.25
C ARG A 2 -9.41 -60.17 12.07
N THR A 3 -8.17 -59.82 11.68
CA THR A 3 -7.37 -58.78 12.29
C THR A 3 -7.76 -57.43 11.68
N THR A 4 -8.26 -56.55 12.51
CA THR A 4 -8.59 -55.15 12.17
C THR A 4 -7.35 -54.31 12.50
N THR A 5 -6.73 -53.71 11.48
CA THR A 5 -5.63 -52.74 11.64
C THR A 5 -6.23 -51.37 11.79
N ALA A 6 -6.02 -50.72 12.92
CA ALA A 6 -6.39 -49.35 13.18
C ALA A 6 -5.29 -48.42 12.65
N LEU A 7 -5.64 -47.47 11.73
CA LEU A 7 -4.78 -46.37 11.37
C LEU A 7 -4.91 -45.26 12.45
N LEU A 8 -3.79 -44.97 13.12
CA LEU A 8 -3.66 -43.74 13.91
C LEU A 8 -3.38 -42.57 12.97
N ALA A 9 -4.28 -41.62 12.93
CA ALA A 9 -4.04 -40.33 12.32
C ALA A 9 -3.38 -39.39 13.36
N THR A 10 -2.13 -39.04 13.12
CA THR A 10 -1.42 -38.01 13.92
C THR A 10 -1.81 -36.63 13.41
N ALA A 11 -2.57 -35.90 14.21
CA ALA A 11 -2.83 -34.48 13.98
C ALA A 11 -1.60 -33.68 14.45
N SER A 12 -0.88 -33.09 13.51
CA SER A 12 0.16 -32.11 13.82
C SER A 12 -0.48 -30.78 14.16
N ALA A 13 -0.43 -30.40 15.43
CA ALA A 13 -0.78 -29.06 15.88
C ALA A 13 0.33 -28.08 15.45
N VAL A 14 0.04 -27.20 14.53
CA VAL A 14 0.90 -26.04 14.23
C VAL A 14 0.69 -25.03 15.34
N ALA A 15 1.70 -24.89 16.20
CA ALA A 15 1.73 -23.83 17.21
C ALA A 15 2.00 -22.50 16.51
N LEU A 16 1.02 -21.60 16.50
CA LEU A 16 1.26 -20.19 16.20
C LEU A 16 2.08 -19.60 17.34
N ALA A 17 3.38 -19.41 17.12
CA ALA A 17 4.20 -18.60 18.01
C ALA A 17 3.91 -17.13 17.71
N GLY A 18 3.08 -16.51 18.53
CA GLY A 18 2.94 -15.07 18.56
C GLY A 18 4.25 -14.45 19.01
N VAL A 19 4.92 -13.72 18.13
CA VAL A 19 6.12 -12.93 18.50
C VAL A 19 5.63 -11.63 19.10
N ALA A 20 5.75 -11.49 20.43
CA ALA A 20 5.57 -10.24 21.13
C ALA A 20 6.83 -9.39 20.95
N CYS A 21 6.69 -8.17 20.45
CA CYS A 21 7.74 -7.16 20.50
C CYS A 21 8.00 -6.79 21.96
N ALA A 22 9.20 -7.06 22.47
CA ALA A 22 9.62 -6.66 23.82
C ALA A 22 10.36 -5.31 23.73
N PRO A 23 10.05 -4.32 24.55
CA PRO A 23 10.80 -3.07 24.58
C PRO A 23 12.19 -3.31 25.18
N ASN A 24 13.24 -2.94 24.49
CA ASN A 24 14.59 -2.91 25.03
C ASN A 24 14.75 -1.73 26.01
N ASN A 25 15.30 -2.01 27.17
CA ASN A 25 15.40 -1.13 28.34
C ASN A 25 16.60 -0.15 28.26
N SER A 26 16.87 0.38 27.08
CA SER A 26 17.86 1.45 26.90
C SER A 26 17.23 2.51 26.01
N GLY A 27 16.73 3.56 26.59
CA GLY A 27 16.13 4.78 26.08
C GLY A 27 16.32 5.25 24.62
N ASN A 28 16.47 4.31 23.71
CA ASN A 28 16.44 4.43 22.27
C ASN A 28 15.35 3.48 21.79
N THR A 29 14.27 4.01 21.23
CA THR A 29 13.16 3.22 20.68
C THR A 29 13.53 2.63 19.32
N ASP A 30 14.66 1.95 19.22
CA ASP A 30 14.94 1.07 18.08
C ASP A 30 14.07 -0.17 18.21
N LEU A 31 12.85 -0.10 17.68
CA LEU A 31 12.03 -1.25 17.39
C LEU A 31 12.77 -2.08 16.33
N GLN A 32 13.65 -2.98 16.76
CA GLN A 32 14.21 -3.97 15.86
C GLN A 32 13.13 -4.99 15.54
N CYS A 33 12.42 -4.73 14.46
CA CYS A 33 11.48 -5.70 13.91
C CYS A 33 12.27 -6.83 13.27
N SER A 34 12.06 -8.02 13.79
CA SER A 34 12.74 -9.23 13.31
C SER A 34 12.56 -9.38 11.79
N ALA A 35 13.60 -9.88 11.12
CA ALA A 35 13.52 -10.22 9.71
C ALA A 35 12.30 -11.11 9.42
N ILE A 36 11.74 -10.99 8.21
CA ILE A 36 10.62 -11.81 7.74
C ILE A 36 11.00 -13.28 7.86
N THR A 37 10.45 -13.98 8.84
CA THR A 37 10.74 -15.41 9.10
C THR A 37 9.59 -16.30 8.64
N ALA A 38 8.41 -15.73 8.35
CA ALA A 38 7.28 -16.49 7.84
C ALA A 38 7.47 -16.78 6.35
N ALA A 39 7.39 -18.05 5.96
CA ALA A 39 7.35 -18.40 4.55
C ALA A 39 6.10 -17.77 3.90
N PRO A 40 6.22 -17.22 2.66
CA PRO A 40 5.07 -16.68 1.95
C PRO A 40 3.98 -17.75 1.84
N ALA A 41 2.73 -17.36 2.09
CA ALA A 41 1.59 -18.20 1.76
C ALA A 41 1.42 -18.23 0.22
N ALA A 42 0.79 -19.28 -0.29
CA ALA A 42 0.44 -19.27 -1.70
C ALA A 42 -0.52 -18.11 -1.97
N ARG A 43 -0.25 -17.32 -3.00
CA ARG A 43 -1.16 -16.26 -3.44
C ARG A 43 -2.54 -16.87 -3.76
N PRO A 44 -3.65 -16.31 -3.27
CA PRO A 44 -4.96 -16.88 -3.53
C PRO A 44 -5.28 -16.90 -5.03
N ALA A 45 -5.82 -18.02 -5.54
CA ALA A 45 -5.98 -18.29 -6.97
C ALA A 45 -6.83 -17.25 -7.73
N GLN A 46 -7.72 -16.53 -7.05
CA GLN A 46 -8.55 -15.48 -7.61
C GLN A 46 -7.84 -14.11 -7.72
N TRP A 47 -6.63 -13.99 -7.16
CA TRP A 47 -5.86 -12.76 -7.11
C TRP A 47 -4.55 -12.87 -7.92
N THR A 48 -4.65 -13.24 -9.19
CA THR A 48 -3.49 -13.46 -10.06
C THR A 48 -3.01 -12.20 -10.78
N GLY A 49 -3.80 -11.14 -10.71
CA GLY A 49 -3.51 -9.86 -11.35
C GLY A 49 -2.60 -8.95 -10.49
N THR A 50 -2.47 -7.71 -10.86
CA THR A 50 -1.69 -6.70 -10.15
C THR A 50 -2.53 -6.02 -9.07
N VAL A 51 -1.92 -5.75 -7.92
CA VAL A 51 -2.46 -4.81 -6.92
C VAL A 51 -1.95 -3.41 -7.29
N PHE A 52 -2.83 -2.55 -7.74
CA PHE A 52 -2.55 -1.14 -8.00
C PHE A 52 -3.02 -0.32 -6.80
N THR A 53 -2.19 0.60 -6.35
CA THR A 53 -2.51 1.59 -5.32
C THR A 53 -2.29 2.98 -5.90
N ILE A 54 -3.31 3.82 -5.89
CA ILE A 54 -3.20 5.26 -6.19
C ILE A 54 -3.52 6.01 -4.90
N VAL A 55 -2.59 6.87 -4.46
CA VAL A 55 -2.76 7.67 -3.26
C VAL A 55 -2.96 9.13 -3.66
N MET A 56 -4.06 9.71 -3.18
CA MET A 56 -4.43 11.11 -3.33
C MET A 56 -4.24 11.83 -1.99
N GLU A 57 -4.44 13.14 -1.95
CA GLU A 57 -4.02 14.00 -0.84
C GLU A 57 -5.16 14.79 -0.18
N ASN A 58 -5.10 14.82 1.16
CA ASN A 58 -5.70 15.77 2.09
C ASN A 58 -7.18 16.15 1.86
N HIS A 59 -8.04 15.16 1.59
CA HIS A 59 -9.47 15.42 1.47
C HIS A 59 -10.31 14.43 2.26
N ASP A 60 -11.35 14.95 2.91
CA ASP A 60 -12.34 14.13 3.59
C ASP A 60 -13.25 13.42 2.59
N ARG A 61 -13.74 12.27 2.99
CA ARG A 61 -14.73 11.51 2.24
C ARG A 61 -15.94 12.38 1.82
N THR A 62 -16.41 13.25 2.72
CA THR A 62 -17.56 14.13 2.49
C THR A 62 -17.30 15.22 1.45
N GLN A 63 -16.05 15.56 1.18
CA GLN A 63 -15.66 16.52 0.15
C GLN A 63 -15.62 15.89 -1.26
N ILE A 64 -15.42 14.57 -1.32
CA ILE A 64 -15.21 13.81 -2.57
C ILE A 64 -16.47 13.01 -2.95
N ILE A 65 -16.98 12.18 -2.02
CA ILE A 65 -18.13 11.32 -2.30
C ILE A 65 -19.42 12.13 -2.34
N GLY A 66 -20.08 12.06 -3.49
CA GLY A 66 -21.28 12.89 -3.78
C GLY A 66 -20.96 14.29 -4.31
N SER A 67 -19.70 14.68 -4.39
CA SER A 67 -19.29 15.99 -4.89
C SER A 67 -19.54 16.12 -6.41
N PRO A 68 -20.10 17.24 -6.88
CA PRO A 68 -20.22 17.52 -8.31
C PRO A 68 -18.87 17.81 -8.98
N TYR A 69 -17.82 18.05 -8.20
CA TYR A 69 -16.45 18.27 -8.65
C TYR A 69 -15.63 16.99 -8.84
N ALA A 70 -16.18 15.83 -8.42
CA ALA A 70 -15.55 14.52 -8.51
C ALA A 70 -16.43 13.49 -9.25
N PRO A 71 -16.95 13.77 -10.46
CA PRO A 71 -17.90 12.88 -11.14
C PRO A 71 -17.30 11.54 -11.52
N TYR A 72 -16.01 11.49 -11.90
CA TYR A 72 -15.32 10.25 -12.24
C TYR A 72 -15.10 9.36 -11.01
N ILE A 73 -14.59 9.93 -9.92
CA ILE A 73 -14.38 9.22 -8.64
C ILE A 73 -15.70 8.66 -8.14
N ASN A 74 -16.78 9.44 -8.18
CA ASN A 74 -18.13 8.97 -7.82
C ASN A 74 -18.64 7.85 -8.74
N GLY A 75 -18.22 7.85 -10.00
CA GLY A 75 -18.44 6.74 -10.94
C GLY A 75 -17.68 5.48 -10.53
N LEU A 76 -16.42 5.60 -10.12
CA LEU A 76 -15.60 4.50 -9.62
C LEU A 76 -16.17 3.90 -8.33
N ALA A 77 -16.61 4.73 -7.37
CA ALA A 77 -17.24 4.26 -6.14
C ALA A 77 -18.49 3.42 -6.41
N LYS A 78 -19.28 3.78 -7.41
CA LYS A 78 -20.46 3.02 -7.82
C LYS A 78 -20.15 1.71 -8.55
N GLN A 79 -19.05 1.69 -9.32
CA GLN A 79 -18.58 0.51 -10.05
C GLN A 79 -17.79 -0.44 -9.16
N GLY A 80 -17.10 0.10 -8.18
CA GLY A 80 -16.30 -0.59 -7.18
C GLY A 80 -17.04 -0.83 -5.88
N ALA A 81 -16.28 -0.85 -4.80
CA ALA A 81 -16.76 -0.90 -3.42
C ALA A 81 -16.09 0.23 -2.63
N GLU A 82 -16.83 0.87 -1.76
CA GLU A 82 -16.38 1.96 -0.91
C GLU A 82 -16.25 1.50 0.54
N ALA A 83 -15.14 1.83 1.20
CA ALA A 83 -15.00 1.70 2.64
C ALA A 83 -15.33 3.04 3.29
N ALA A 84 -16.61 3.26 3.61
CA ALA A 84 -17.09 4.51 4.21
C ALA A 84 -16.67 4.68 5.67
N GLY A 85 -16.23 3.61 6.34
CA GLY A 85 -15.65 3.64 7.68
C GLY A 85 -14.12 3.59 7.67
N TYR A 86 -13.47 3.96 6.56
CA TYR A 86 -12.02 4.07 6.51
C TYR A 86 -11.55 5.39 7.13
N HIS A 87 -10.51 5.33 7.95
CA HIS A 87 -9.83 6.48 8.54
C HIS A 87 -8.30 6.33 8.37
N ASP A 88 -7.60 7.44 8.46
CA ASP A 88 -6.15 7.48 8.42
C ASP A 88 -5.51 6.87 9.69
N SER A 89 -4.19 6.95 9.80
CA SER A 89 -3.43 6.47 10.97
C SER A 89 -3.42 7.47 12.14
N TYR A 90 -4.27 8.50 12.09
CA TYR A 90 -4.34 9.60 13.08
C TYR A 90 -3.01 10.34 13.27
N VAL A 91 -2.17 10.37 12.24
CA VAL A 91 -0.91 11.11 12.22
C VAL A 91 -0.92 12.13 11.08
N HIS A 92 -0.32 13.27 11.31
CA HIS A 92 -0.04 14.32 10.35
C HIS A 92 1.40 14.79 10.54
N PRO A 93 2.05 15.30 9.50
CA PRO A 93 1.59 15.49 8.12
C PRO A 93 1.62 14.20 7.26
N SER A 94 1.63 14.33 5.93
CA SER A 94 1.44 13.24 4.95
C SER A 94 2.50 12.12 5.02
N GLU A 95 3.81 12.45 5.10
CA GLU A 95 4.91 11.46 5.04
C GLU A 95 4.72 10.25 5.96
N PRO A 96 4.39 10.40 7.26
CA PRO A 96 4.16 9.25 8.14
C PRO A 96 3.01 8.34 7.68
N ASN A 97 1.96 8.87 7.05
CA ASN A 97 0.86 8.06 6.52
C ASN A 97 1.30 7.22 5.33
N TYR A 98 2.09 7.79 4.42
CA TYR A 98 2.68 7.04 3.31
C TYR A 98 3.59 5.92 3.79
N ILE A 99 4.47 6.18 4.76
CA ILE A 99 5.34 5.16 5.36
C ILE A 99 4.50 4.05 5.98
N TRP A 100 3.43 4.41 6.69
CA TRP A 100 2.54 3.44 7.33
C TRP A 100 1.89 2.49 6.32
N MET A 101 1.51 2.99 5.14
CA MET A 101 0.89 2.19 4.06
C MET A 101 1.74 1.00 3.61
N ILE A 102 3.05 1.07 3.77
CA ILE A 102 3.98 0.02 3.30
C ILE A 102 4.76 -0.66 4.42
N ALA A 103 4.71 -0.12 5.64
CA ALA A 103 5.48 -0.63 6.76
C ALA A 103 4.66 -0.94 8.02
N GLY A 104 3.41 -0.44 8.11
CA GLY A 104 2.52 -0.65 9.25
C GLY A 104 2.91 0.14 10.50
N GLU A 105 3.85 1.09 10.34
CA GLU A 105 4.41 1.92 11.40
C GLU A 105 5.05 3.16 10.77
N ASN A 106 5.03 4.31 11.45
CA ASN A 106 5.70 5.54 10.98
C ASN A 106 7.10 5.74 11.59
N PHE A 107 7.55 4.85 12.45
CA PHE A 107 8.87 4.88 13.11
C PHE A 107 9.19 6.17 13.85
N GLY A 108 8.15 6.86 14.34
CA GLY A 108 8.27 8.13 15.04
C GLY A 108 8.54 9.33 14.14
N ILE A 109 8.46 9.17 12.82
CA ILE A 109 8.54 10.26 11.85
C ILE A 109 7.23 11.03 11.89
N LEU A 110 7.30 12.35 12.09
CA LEU A 110 6.16 13.27 12.24
C LEU A 110 6.43 14.59 11.50
N ASN A 111 7.09 14.53 10.34
CA ASN A 111 7.37 15.68 9.48
C ASN A 111 7.27 15.27 8.00
N ASP A 112 7.46 16.24 7.10
CA ASP A 112 7.44 16.07 5.64
C ASP A 112 8.81 16.36 5.02
N ASP A 113 9.88 16.11 5.76
CA ASP A 113 11.23 16.40 5.28
C ASP A 113 11.65 15.43 4.17
N ASP A 114 12.37 15.90 3.18
CA ASP A 114 13.05 15.02 2.23
C ASP A 114 13.95 14.01 2.98
N PRO A 115 14.22 12.81 2.44
CA PRO A 115 15.08 11.82 3.07
C PRO A 115 16.39 12.40 3.58
N ASN A 116 16.69 12.18 4.85
CA ASN A 116 17.88 12.66 5.54
C ASN A 116 18.26 11.70 6.68
N ALA A 117 19.29 12.03 7.45
CA ALA A 117 19.79 11.17 8.52
C ALA A 117 18.77 10.93 9.65
N SER A 118 17.80 11.84 9.85
CA SER A 118 16.84 11.77 10.97
C SER A 118 15.55 11.02 10.63
N ASN A 119 15.21 10.90 9.33
CA ASN A 119 14.00 10.23 8.88
C ASN A 119 14.28 9.03 7.94
N THR A 120 15.55 8.60 7.81
CA THR A 120 15.88 7.37 7.09
C THR A 120 15.70 6.16 8.01
N ILE A 121 14.87 5.23 7.57
CA ILE A 121 14.51 4.00 8.30
C ILE A 121 15.51 2.91 7.93
N SER A 122 16.11 2.28 8.94
CA SER A 122 17.11 1.24 8.75
C SER A 122 16.76 -0.04 9.50
N ALA A 123 17.24 -1.18 8.99
CA ALA A 123 17.10 -2.50 9.63
C ALA A 123 15.64 -2.93 9.91
N THR A 124 14.71 -2.50 9.09
CA THR A 124 13.28 -2.77 9.23
C THR A 124 12.72 -3.31 7.91
N SER A 125 11.86 -4.33 8.01
CA SER A 125 11.16 -4.89 6.86
C SER A 125 9.95 -4.03 6.47
N HIS A 126 9.73 -3.91 5.18
CA HIS A 126 8.58 -3.26 4.58
C HIS A 126 7.95 -4.12 3.48
N LEU A 127 6.84 -3.66 2.89
CA LEU A 127 6.07 -4.44 1.92
C LEU A 127 6.90 -4.90 0.71
N ALA A 128 7.85 -4.09 0.22
CA ALA A 128 8.69 -4.49 -0.90
C ALA A 128 9.57 -5.70 -0.58
N ASP A 129 10.09 -5.82 0.65
CA ASP A 129 10.86 -6.99 1.08
C ASP A 129 10.02 -8.27 1.06
N GLN A 130 8.77 -8.16 1.51
CA GLN A 130 7.83 -9.28 1.50
C GLN A 130 7.49 -9.73 0.08
N ILE A 131 7.27 -8.77 -0.82
CA ILE A 131 6.98 -9.00 -2.23
C ILE A 131 8.16 -9.74 -2.89
N GLU A 132 9.38 -9.24 -2.71
CA GLU A 132 10.59 -9.85 -3.27
C GLU A 132 10.89 -11.24 -2.66
N ALA A 133 10.70 -11.39 -1.35
CA ALA A 133 10.85 -12.69 -0.67
C ALA A 133 9.85 -13.74 -1.17
N ALA A 134 8.68 -13.31 -1.64
CA ALA A 134 7.67 -14.16 -2.28
C ALA A 134 7.94 -14.42 -3.77
N GLY A 135 9.03 -13.89 -4.34
CA GLY A 135 9.34 -13.99 -5.77
C GLY A 135 8.41 -13.15 -6.66
N LEU A 136 7.72 -12.18 -6.07
CA LEU A 136 6.86 -11.22 -6.74
C LEU A 136 7.64 -9.94 -7.08
N THR A 137 7.04 -9.08 -7.90
CA THR A 137 7.66 -7.85 -8.39
C THR A 137 6.86 -6.62 -7.95
N TRP A 138 7.54 -5.47 -7.81
CA TRP A 138 6.91 -4.21 -7.46
C TRP A 138 7.53 -3.03 -8.20
N LYS A 139 6.79 -1.93 -8.33
CA LYS A 139 7.28 -0.61 -8.74
C LYS A 139 6.46 0.50 -8.09
N SER A 140 7.16 1.61 -7.82
CA SER A 140 6.59 2.90 -7.44
C SER A 140 6.71 3.85 -8.62
N TYR A 141 5.57 4.35 -9.11
CA TYR A 141 5.48 5.30 -10.22
C TYR A 141 5.13 6.68 -9.68
N GLN A 142 6.08 7.61 -9.78
CA GLN A 142 6.01 8.92 -9.18
C GLN A 142 5.89 10.00 -10.27
N GLU A 143 4.76 10.73 -10.30
CA GLU A 143 4.53 11.73 -11.35
C GLU A 143 5.42 12.95 -11.15
N SER A 144 6.01 13.43 -12.25
CA SER A 144 6.93 14.57 -12.30
C SER A 144 8.28 14.35 -11.59
N MET A 145 8.63 13.12 -11.25
CA MET A 145 9.91 12.80 -10.62
C MET A 145 11.08 12.96 -11.59
N GLY A 146 10.88 12.70 -12.88
CA GLY A 146 11.92 12.80 -13.92
C GLY A 146 12.88 11.62 -13.89
N ALA A 147 14.02 11.76 -13.23
CA ALA A 147 15.00 10.68 -13.13
C ALA A 147 14.56 9.62 -12.10
N ALA A 148 14.90 8.35 -12.36
CA ALA A 148 14.64 7.26 -11.42
C ALA A 148 15.33 7.50 -10.06
N CYS A 149 14.71 6.99 -8.97
CA CYS A 149 15.22 7.15 -7.62
C CYS A 149 15.33 8.62 -7.17
N GLY A 150 14.27 9.42 -7.40
CA GLY A 150 14.22 10.82 -6.95
C GLY A 150 14.12 10.90 -5.43
N LEU A 151 15.20 11.27 -4.75
CA LEU A 151 15.30 11.37 -3.29
C LEU A 151 15.14 12.81 -2.78
N SER A 152 14.71 13.74 -3.63
CA SER A 152 14.48 15.13 -3.25
C SER A 152 13.32 15.72 -4.00
N SER A 153 12.50 16.48 -3.28
CA SER A 153 11.36 17.21 -3.84
C SER A 153 11.82 18.28 -4.84
N HIS A 154 11.08 18.43 -5.95
CA HIS A 154 11.33 19.48 -6.94
C HIS A 154 10.11 19.68 -7.85
N GLY A 155 9.87 20.93 -8.24
CA GLY A 155 8.70 21.26 -9.07
C GLY A 155 7.41 20.85 -8.38
N SER A 156 6.63 19.99 -9.04
CA SER A 156 5.42 19.40 -8.48
C SER A 156 5.62 17.96 -7.95
N TYR A 157 6.82 17.41 -8.01
CA TYR A 157 7.16 16.15 -7.35
C TYR A 157 7.46 16.39 -5.87
N ALA A 158 6.80 15.66 -5.00
CA ALA A 158 7.05 15.65 -3.56
C ALA A 158 7.53 14.27 -3.11
N VAL A 159 8.79 14.17 -2.66
CA VAL A 159 9.35 12.87 -2.25
C VAL A 159 8.66 12.33 -1.00
N LYS A 160 8.07 13.18 -0.16
CA LYS A 160 7.25 12.78 1.01
C LYS A 160 6.09 11.85 0.64
N HIS A 161 5.63 11.88 -0.60
CA HIS A 161 4.60 10.98 -1.14
C HIS A 161 5.17 9.68 -1.75
N ASN A 162 6.47 9.43 -1.58
CA ASN A 162 7.16 8.25 -2.05
C ASN A 162 7.77 7.46 -0.87
N PRO A 163 6.99 6.61 -0.18
CA PRO A 163 7.41 5.98 1.06
C PRO A 163 8.68 5.13 0.93
N PHE A 164 8.91 4.54 -0.23
CA PHE A 164 10.07 3.69 -0.47
C PHE A 164 11.40 4.46 -0.41
N ALA A 165 11.36 5.78 -0.65
CA ALA A 165 12.55 6.64 -0.61
C ALA A 165 13.15 6.79 0.80
N TYR A 166 12.42 6.41 1.84
CA TYR A 166 12.83 6.58 3.24
C TYR A 166 13.54 5.36 3.85
N PHE A 167 13.63 4.25 3.12
CA PHE A 167 14.27 3.03 3.60
C PHE A 167 15.73 2.92 3.12
N SER A 168 16.66 2.68 4.06
CA SER A 168 18.10 2.68 3.79
C SER A 168 18.56 1.61 2.81
N ASP A 169 17.89 0.47 2.77
CA ASP A 169 18.14 -0.63 1.84
C ASP A 169 17.69 -0.31 0.40
N ILE A 170 16.87 0.73 0.24
CA ILE A 170 16.44 1.27 -1.06
C ILE A 170 17.26 2.52 -1.40
N ASN A 171 17.24 3.56 -0.57
CA ASN A 171 17.88 4.83 -0.85
C ASN A 171 19.41 4.80 -0.72
N GLY A 172 19.96 3.74 -0.11
CA GLY A 172 21.40 3.54 0.05
C GLY A 172 22.04 4.46 1.07
N TRP A 173 21.31 4.91 2.09
CA TRP A 173 21.89 5.69 3.18
C TRP A 173 22.93 4.88 3.95
N ASN A 174 24.17 5.36 4.00
CA ASN A 174 25.30 4.68 4.64
C ASN A 174 25.75 5.32 5.98
N GLY A 175 24.93 6.21 6.54
CA GLY A 175 25.25 6.99 7.74
C GLY A 175 25.88 8.36 7.45
N THR A 176 26.22 8.66 6.20
CA THR A 176 26.87 9.93 5.80
C THR A 176 26.24 10.53 4.54
N SER A 177 25.89 9.70 3.58
CA SER A 177 25.34 10.12 2.28
C SER A 177 24.44 9.05 1.69
N PHE A 178 23.58 9.46 0.77
CA PHE A 178 22.80 8.54 -0.06
C PHE A 178 23.67 8.00 -1.19
N GLN A 179 23.56 6.69 -1.40
CA GLN A 179 24.16 5.96 -2.51
C GLN A 179 23.06 5.11 -3.17
N PRO A 180 22.23 5.70 -4.04
CA PRO A 180 21.07 5.02 -4.60
C PRO A 180 21.40 3.60 -5.06
N THR A 181 20.66 2.64 -4.55
CA THR A 181 20.86 1.23 -4.87
C THR A 181 20.25 0.91 -6.24
N ALA A 182 20.62 -0.25 -6.83
CA ALA A 182 19.92 -0.77 -8.00
C ALA A 182 18.42 -0.92 -7.72
N ARG A 183 18.06 -1.36 -6.51
CA ARG A 183 16.67 -1.49 -6.05
C ARG A 183 15.92 -0.15 -6.13
N CYS A 184 16.54 0.96 -5.77
CA CYS A 184 15.94 2.28 -5.93
C CYS A 184 15.75 2.66 -7.40
N THR A 185 16.79 2.52 -8.22
CA THR A 185 16.76 2.99 -9.61
C THR A 185 15.90 2.12 -10.54
N GLU A 186 15.70 0.86 -10.21
CA GLU A 186 14.88 -0.07 -10.97
C GLU A 186 13.39 -0.04 -10.58
N HIS A 187 13.09 0.29 -9.32
CA HIS A 187 11.75 0.18 -8.78
C HIS A 187 11.06 1.52 -8.50
N ILE A 188 11.80 2.61 -8.25
CA ILE A 188 11.23 3.95 -8.09
C ILE A 188 11.46 4.72 -9.40
N VAL A 189 10.40 4.82 -10.19
CA VAL A 189 10.49 5.32 -11.57
C VAL A 189 9.50 6.47 -11.82
N ASP A 190 9.81 7.30 -12.83
CA ASP A 190 8.87 8.34 -13.25
C ASP A 190 7.58 7.72 -13.80
N TYR A 191 6.45 8.34 -13.48
CA TYR A 191 5.12 7.86 -13.86
C TYR A 191 4.96 7.67 -15.37
N SER A 192 5.68 8.41 -16.20
CA SER A 192 5.64 8.27 -17.65
C SER A 192 6.00 6.86 -18.15
N GLN A 193 6.66 6.03 -17.34
CA GLN A 193 6.96 4.64 -17.68
C GLN A 193 5.75 3.70 -17.58
N LEU A 194 4.71 4.07 -16.83
CA LEU A 194 3.56 3.20 -16.60
C LEU A 194 2.84 2.82 -17.89
N ASP A 195 2.67 3.76 -18.82
CA ASP A 195 2.00 3.49 -20.10
C ASP A 195 2.73 2.42 -20.91
N ALA A 196 4.08 2.44 -20.89
CA ALA A 196 4.90 1.43 -21.58
C ALA A 196 4.80 0.06 -20.90
N ASP A 197 4.84 0.02 -19.57
CA ASP A 197 4.71 -1.22 -18.79
C ASP A 197 3.31 -1.83 -18.96
N LEU A 198 2.25 -1.02 -18.96
CA LEU A 198 0.88 -1.46 -19.26
C LEU A 198 0.75 -2.02 -20.68
N ALA A 199 1.32 -1.34 -21.68
CA ALA A 199 1.23 -1.75 -23.09
C ALA A 199 2.04 -3.02 -23.38
N SER A 200 3.18 -3.23 -22.72
CA SER A 200 4.02 -4.42 -22.90
C SER A 200 3.53 -5.64 -22.13
N GLY A 201 2.59 -5.46 -21.18
CA GLY A 201 2.15 -6.49 -20.24
C GLY A 201 3.15 -6.80 -19.10
N ASN A 202 4.26 -6.06 -19.02
CA ASN A 202 5.29 -6.21 -17.97
C ASN A 202 4.93 -5.44 -16.69
N VAL A 203 3.66 -5.47 -16.32
CA VAL A 203 3.17 -4.78 -15.10
C VAL A 203 3.56 -5.60 -13.89
N PRO A 204 4.20 -5.00 -12.87
CA PRO A 204 4.56 -5.68 -11.63
C PRO A 204 3.34 -6.24 -10.88
N ASP A 205 3.59 -7.14 -9.91
CA ASP A 205 2.54 -7.71 -9.05
C ASP A 205 1.97 -6.66 -8.07
N TYR A 206 2.79 -5.71 -7.66
CA TYR A 206 2.40 -4.55 -6.86
C TYR A 206 2.85 -3.25 -7.53
N VAL A 207 1.93 -2.32 -7.67
CA VAL A 207 2.14 -1.00 -8.27
C VAL A 207 1.64 0.07 -7.31
N PHE A 208 2.55 0.96 -6.90
CA PHE A 208 2.25 2.13 -6.09
C PHE A 208 2.35 3.38 -6.96
N ILE A 209 1.33 4.20 -6.99
CA ILE A 209 1.25 5.38 -7.86
C ILE A 209 0.95 6.60 -7.00
N THR A 210 1.78 7.63 -7.17
CA THR A 210 1.51 8.95 -6.60
C THR A 210 1.46 9.99 -7.71
N PRO A 211 0.32 10.64 -7.93
CA PRO A 211 0.24 11.82 -8.79
C PRO A 211 1.10 12.95 -8.21
N ASN A 212 1.41 13.96 -9.02
CA ASN A 212 2.11 15.13 -8.53
C ASN A 212 1.19 16.03 -7.68
N LEU A 213 1.76 16.99 -6.95
CA LEU A 213 1.04 17.88 -6.02
C LEU A 213 -0.21 18.58 -6.60
N THR A 214 -0.28 18.75 -7.91
CA THR A 214 -1.47 19.32 -8.58
C THR A 214 -2.53 18.26 -8.83
N ASN A 215 -2.10 17.07 -9.25
CA ASN A 215 -2.99 16.00 -9.69
C ASN A 215 -3.46 15.10 -8.54
N ASP A 216 -2.72 15.07 -7.42
CA ASP A 216 -3.11 14.38 -6.19
C ASP A 216 -4.14 15.15 -5.35
N MET A 217 -4.41 16.42 -5.68
CA MET A 217 -5.30 17.37 -5.01
C MET A 217 -4.66 18.14 -3.84
N HIS A 218 -3.38 17.94 -3.50
CA HIS A 218 -2.69 18.69 -2.44
C HIS A 218 -2.68 20.19 -2.74
N ASP A 219 -2.07 20.57 -3.87
CA ASP A 219 -2.01 21.96 -4.35
C ASP A 219 -3.10 22.23 -5.42
N GLY A 220 -3.68 21.17 -5.97
CA GLY A 220 -4.68 21.22 -7.00
C GLY A 220 -6.11 21.18 -6.46
N SER A 221 -7.07 21.38 -7.35
CA SER A 221 -8.49 21.24 -7.02
C SER A 221 -8.96 19.79 -7.15
N ILE A 222 -10.08 19.47 -6.48
CA ILE A 222 -10.79 18.19 -6.66
C ILE A 222 -11.06 17.90 -8.14
N THR A 223 -11.46 18.92 -8.93
CA THR A 223 -11.72 18.77 -10.37
C THR A 223 -10.46 18.40 -11.16
N GLN A 224 -9.29 18.91 -10.77
CA GLN A 224 -8.02 18.56 -11.41
C GLN A 224 -7.65 17.08 -11.15
N GLY A 225 -7.71 16.65 -9.89
CA GLY A 225 -7.45 15.25 -9.55
C GLY A 225 -8.48 14.28 -10.16
N ASP A 226 -9.77 14.62 -10.15
CA ASP A 226 -10.81 13.83 -10.81
C ASP A 226 -10.56 13.69 -12.31
N SER A 227 -10.14 14.78 -12.98
CA SER A 227 -9.81 14.78 -14.41
C SER A 227 -8.56 13.94 -14.71
N TRP A 228 -7.55 13.99 -13.84
CA TRP A 228 -6.35 13.16 -13.96
C TRP A 228 -6.72 11.68 -13.81
N LEU A 229 -7.49 11.32 -12.78
CA LEU A 229 -7.98 9.95 -12.59
C LEU A 229 -8.83 9.48 -13.77
N ALA A 230 -9.69 10.34 -14.34
CA ALA A 230 -10.50 10.04 -15.52
C ALA A 230 -9.64 9.72 -16.76
N ALA A 231 -8.46 10.31 -16.86
CA ALA A 231 -7.52 10.08 -17.96
C ALA A 231 -6.64 8.84 -17.73
N GLN A 232 -6.28 8.53 -16.50
CA GLN A 232 -5.27 7.51 -16.19
C GLN A 232 -5.88 6.15 -15.80
N VAL A 233 -6.89 6.15 -14.94
CA VAL A 233 -7.48 4.89 -14.42
C VAL A 233 -8.02 3.98 -15.52
N PRO A 234 -8.68 4.46 -16.59
CA PRO A 234 -9.12 3.58 -17.67
C PRO A 234 -8.02 2.76 -18.33
N LYS A 235 -6.79 3.26 -18.37
CA LYS A 235 -5.62 2.53 -18.90
C LYS A 235 -5.28 1.33 -18.00
N ILE A 236 -5.32 1.53 -16.67
CA ILE A 236 -5.10 0.46 -15.68
C ILE A 236 -6.21 -0.59 -15.79
N LEU A 237 -7.47 -0.16 -15.81
CA LEU A 237 -8.62 -1.07 -15.89
C LEU A 237 -8.67 -1.86 -17.20
N ALA A 238 -8.05 -1.33 -18.28
CA ALA A 238 -7.95 -2.00 -19.57
C ALA A 238 -6.84 -3.07 -19.62
N ALA A 239 -5.86 -3.03 -18.69
CA ALA A 239 -4.74 -3.95 -18.68
C ALA A 239 -5.17 -5.38 -18.32
N ASP A 240 -4.51 -6.37 -18.95
CA ASP A 240 -4.80 -7.79 -18.67
C ASP A 240 -4.47 -8.16 -17.22
N ARG A 241 -3.42 -7.56 -16.65
CA ARG A 241 -3.05 -7.73 -15.25
C ARG A 241 -4.10 -7.21 -14.26
N PHE A 242 -4.95 -6.26 -14.67
CA PHE A 242 -6.12 -5.85 -13.89
C PHE A 242 -7.30 -6.81 -14.12
N LYS A 243 -7.65 -7.09 -15.38
CA LYS A 243 -8.82 -7.92 -15.74
C LYS A 243 -8.74 -9.34 -15.19
N ASN A 244 -7.54 -9.89 -15.07
CA ASN A 244 -7.31 -11.26 -14.62
C ASN A 244 -7.09 -11.34 -13.08
N GLY A 245 -8.00 -10.75 -12.33
CA GLY A 245 -7.98 -10.79 -10.85
C GLY A 245 -7.06 -9.74 -10.23
N GLY A 246 -6.89 -8.60 -10.87
CA GLY A 246 -6.25 -7.43 -10.26
C GLY A 246 -7.21 -6.61 -9.40
N VAL A 247 -6.65 -5.68 -8.65
CA VAL A 247 -7.39 -4.69 -7.86
C VAL A 247 -6.72 -3.34 -7.98
N LEU A 248 -7.52 -2.29 -8.03
CA LEU A 248 -7.11 -0.90 -7.85
C LEU A 248 -7.69 -0.41 -6.52
N PHE A 249 -6.82 -0.03 -5.61
CA PHE A 249 -7.13 0.77 -4.44
C PHE A 249 -6.90 2.24 -4.77
N LEU A 250 -7.93 3.05 -4.69
CA LEU A 250 -7.88 4.50 -4.75
C LEU A 250 -8.20 5.01 -3.35
N LEU A 251 -7.22 5.62 -2.71
CA LEU A 251 -7.35 6.10 -1.34
C LEU A 251 -6.64 7.46 -1.19
N TRP A 252 -6.94 8.14 -0.09
CA TRP A 252 -6.24 9.34 0.34
C TRP A 252 -5.39 9.00 1.55
N ASP A 253 -4.26 9.67 1.68
CA ASP A 253 -3.31 9.45 2.77
C ASP A 253 -3.87 9.85 4.14
N GLU A 254 -4.55 11.00 4.17
CA GLU A 254 -5.18 11.60 5.34
C GLU A 254 -6.39 12.45 4.95
N GLY A 255 -7.21 12.83 5.92
CA GLY A 255 -8.28 13.80 5.75
C GLY A 255 -7.76 15.23 5.71
N ALA A 256 -8.67 16.22 5.57
CA ALA A 256 -8.32 17.64 5.59
C ALA A 256 -7.84 18.12 6.97
N SER A 257 -8.17 17.37 8.03
CA SER A 257 -7.74 17.61 9.42
C SER A 257 -7.54 16.28 10.12
N GLN A 258 -6.68 16.26 11.15
CA GLN A 258 -6.41 15.04 11.92
C GLN A 258 -7.69 14.43 12.50
N GLY A 259 -7.91 13.15 12.20
CA GLY A 259 -9.07 12.39 12.65
C GLY A 259 -10.29 12.47 11.75
N ASP A 260 -10.15 13.07 10.57
CA ASP A 260 -11.17 13.02 9.53
C ASP A 260 -11.08 11.70 8.73
N ASP A 261 -12.19 11.31 8.10
CA ASP A 261 -12.28 10.06 7.34
C ASP A 261 -11.98 10.32 5.86
N PRO A 262 -10.80 9.94 5.34
CA PRO A 262 -10.48 10.07 3.93
C PRO A 262 -11.24 9.05 3.07
N PRO A 263 -11.43 9.29 1.76
CA PRO A 263 -12.08 8.33 0.87
C PRO A 263 -11.22 7.07 0.66
N PHE A 264 -11.88 5.92 0.53
CA PHE A 264 -11.28 4.67 0.12
C PHE A 264 -12.19 3.90 -0.83
N ILE A 265 -11.71 3.61 -2.04
CA ILE A 265 -12.45 2.90 -3.08
C ILE A 265 -11.61 1.72 -3.58
N ALA A 266 -12.20 0.54 -3.63
CA ALA A 266 -11.63 -0.64 -4.28
C ALA A 266 -12.35 -0.91 -5.60
N VAL A 267 -11.60 -1.05 -6.70
CA VAL A 267 -12.12 -1.43 -8.02
C VAL A 267 -11.45 -2.73 -8.45
N SER A 268 -12.22 -3.74 -8.79
CA SER A 268 -11.71 -5.05 -9.20
C SER A 268 -12.81 -5.88 -9.86
N PRO A 269 -12.49 -6.84 -10.74
CA PRO A 269 -13.45 -7.88 -11.11
C PRO A 269 -13.99 -8.67 -9.92
N ASN A 270 -13.26 -8.66 -8.81
CA ASN A 270 -13.57 -9.41 -7.58
C ASN A 270 -14.29 -8.59 -6.50
N VAL A 271 -14.64 -7.32 -6.74
CA VAL A 271 -15.41 -6.53 -5.76
C VAL A 271 -16.90 -6.86 -5.80
N LYS A 272 -17.59 -6.52 -4.73
CA LYS A 272 -19.06 -6.42 -4.72
C LYS A 272 -19.44 -5.01 -5.18
N ALA A 273 -19.69 -4.82 -6.45
CA ALA A 273 -20.01 -3.51 -7.03
C ALA A 273 -21.14 -2.81 -6.27
N GLY A 274 -20.94 -1.51 -5.99
CA GLY A 274 -21.89 -0.68 -5.26
C GLY A 274 -21.97 -0.96 -3.75
N THR A 275 -21.06 -1.79 -3.20
CA THR A 275 -20.97 -1.98 -1.75
C THR A 275 -20.45 -0.70 -1.10
N VAL A 276 -21.08 -0.33 0.01
CA VAL A 276 -20.57 0.69 0.94
C VAL A 276 -20.41 0.02 2.30
N SER A 277 -19.18 -0.18 2.72
CA SER A 277 -18.86 -0.75 4.03
C SER A 277 -18.70 0.34 5.07
N ASN A 278 -19.38 0.16 6.21
CA ASN A 278 -19.20 1.00 7.40
C ASN A 278 -18.33 0.31 8.46
N THR A 279 -17.66 -0.78 8.10
CA THR A 279 -16.69 -1.41 8.98
C THR A 279 -15.53 -0.43 9.22
N ASN A 280 -15.11 -0.34 10.47
CA ASN A 280 -13.99 0.52 10.86
C ASN A 280 -12.69 -0.08 10.29
N TYR A 281 -12.11 0.59 9.32
CA TYR A 281 -10.85 0.25 8.68
C TYR A 281 -9.86 1.41 8.81
N ASP A 282 -8.59 1.08 8.79
CA ASP A 282 -7.49 2.03 8.84
C ASP A 282 -6.39 1.70 7.82
N THR A 283 -5.33 2.47 7.82
CA THR A 283 -4.16 2.26 6.95
C THR A 283 -3.53 0.88 7.17
N SER A 284 -3.54 0.35 8.40
CA SER A 284 -3.06 -1.03 8.67
C SER A 284 -4.00 -2.09 8.09
N ALA A 285 -5.32 -1.84 8.09
CA ALA A 285 -6.28 -2.74 7.42
C ALA A 285 -6.07 -2.78 5.90
N PHE A 286 -5.75 -1.62 5.29
CA PHE A 286 -5.35 -1.54 3.87
C PHE A 286 -4.08 -2.35 3.60
N LEU A 287 -3.01 -2.14 4.40
CA LEU A 287 -1.74 -2.88 4.25
C LEU A 287 -1.98 -4.38 4.40
N LYS A 288 -2.68 -4.81 5.45
CA LYS A 288 -3.01 -6.22 5.69
C LYS A 288 -3.83 -6.83 4.54
N THR A 289 -4.74 -6.08 3.96
CA THR A 289 -5.54 -6.53 2.80
C THR A 289 -4.66 -6.71 1.58
N THR A 290 -3.75 -5.77 1.32
CA THR A 290 -2.75 -5.85 0.25
C THR A 290 -1.86 -7.08 0.42
N GLN A 291 -1.34 -7.32 1.61
CA GLN A 291 -0.54 -8.49 1.95
C GLN A 291 -1.31 -9.80 1.73
N ALA A 292 -2.56 -9.86 2.17
CA ALA A 292 -3.43 -11.05 2.00
C ALA A 292 -3.70 -11.35 0.51
N ILE A 293 -3.93 -10.33 -0.32
CA ILE A 293 -4.09 -10.47 -1.78
C ILE A 293 -2.78 -10.97 -2.43
N LEU A 294 -1.64 -10.46 -2.00
CA LEU A 294 -0.33 -10.85 -2.52
C LEU A 294 0.15 -12.22 -1.97
N GLY A 295 -0.50 -12.77 -0.95
CA GLY A 295 -0.10 -14.02 -0.31
C GLY A 295 1.15 -13.89 0.56
N VAL A 296 1.41 -12.71 1.10
CA VAL A 296 2.50 -12.46 2.06
C VAL A 296 1.95 -12.29 3.48
N ALA A 297 2.75 -12.66 4.47
CA ALA A 297 2.34 -12.54 5.87
C ALA A 297 2.33 -11.07 6.33
N PRO A 298 1.55 -10.69 7.36
CA PRO A 298 1.64 -9.37 7.96
C PRO A 298 3.07 -9.02 8.42
N LEU A 299 3.44 -7.75 8.34
CA LEU A 299 4.75 -7.26 8.79
C LEU A 299 4.89 -7.40 10.30
N PRO A 300 6.08 -7.80 10.79
CA PRO A 300 6.34 -7.94 12.22
C PRO A 300 6.23 -6.62 12.99
N CYS A 301 6.45 -5.48 12.31
CA CYS A 301 6.43 -4.14 12.88
C CYS A 301 5.06 -3.49 12.86
N ASP A 302 4.09 -4.04 12.21
CA ASP A 302 2.73 -3.52 12.28
C ASP A 302 2.09 -3.93 13.63
N PRO A 303 2.01 -3.02 14.62
CA PRO A 303 1.49 -3.35 15.95
C PRO A 303 0.01 -3.68 15.90
N SER A 304 -0.70 -3.27 14.88
CA SER A 304 -2.13 -3.47 14.70
C SER A 304 -2.45 -4.69 13.83
N ALA A 305 -1.46 -5.30 13.14
CA ALA A 305 -1.67 -6.41 12.20
C ALA A 305 -2.46 -7.60 12.80
N GLY A 306 -2.32 -7.83 14.12
CA GLY A 306 -3.07 -8.86 14.83
C GLY A 306 -4.54 -8.53 15.13
N THR A 307 -4.91 -7.27 15.12
CA THR A 307 -6.22 -6.76 15.57
C THR A 307 -7.07 -6.19 14.45
N VAL A 308 -6.45 -5.55 13.45
CA VAL A 308 -7.21 -4.98 12.32
C VAL A 308 -7.77 -6.07 11.40
N PRO A 309 -8.99 -5.90 10.90
CA PRO A 309 -9.58 -6.85 9.95
C PRO A 309 -8.99 -6.67 8.55
N VAL A 310 -9.00 -7.74 7.76
CA VAL A 310 -8.89 -7.66 6.31
C VAL A 310 -10.19 -7.07 5.75
N MET A 311 -10.12 -6.21 4.76
CA MET A 311 -11.28 -5.51 4.15
C MET A 311 -12.12 -6.44 3.26
N SER A 312 -12.43 -7.63 3.78
CA SER A 312 -13.05 -8.74 3.01
C SER A 312 -14.49 -8.49 2.59
N ASP A 313 -15.22 -7.61 3.26
CA ASP A 313 -16.61 -7.27 2.94
C ASP A 313 -16.75 -6.43 1.66
N LEU A 314 -15.65 -5.81 1.18
CA LEU A 314 -15.60 -5.13 -0.11
C LEU A 314 -15.60 -6.10 -1.30
N PHE A 315 -15.26 -7.37 -1.08
CA PHE A 315 -15.01 -8.33 -2.15
C PHE A 315 -16.07 -9.43 -2.22
N SER A 316 -16.25 -9.96 -3.42
CA SER A 316 -17.16 -11.10 -3.69
C SER A 316 -16.45 -12.45 -3.55
N VAL A 317 -15.13 -12.44 -3.39
CA VAL A 317 -14.26 -13.61 -3.24
C VAL A 317 -13.42 -13.48 -1.97
N PRO A 318 -12.90 -14.56 -1.40
CA PRO A 318 -12.03 -14.48 -0.23
C PRO A 318 -10.77 -13.65 -0.48
N VAL A 319 -10.38 -12.86 0.52
CA VAL A 319 -9.14 -12.09 0.57
C VAL A 319 -8.24 -12.75 1.60
N GLY A 320 -7.36 -13.64 1.13
CA GLY A 320 -6.53 -14.45 2.01
C GLY A 320 -7.33 -15.56 2.73
N GLN A 321 -6.60 -16.45 3.41
CA GLN A 321 -7.15 -17.43 4.36
C GLN A 321 -6.84 -16.99 5.78
#